data_179fe073bc8ce6ba01577cd23f26b84f
#
_entry.id   179fe073bc8ce6ba01577cd23f26b84f
#
_cell.length_a   1.000
_cell.length_b   1.000
_cell.length_c   1.000
_cell.angle_alpha   90.00
_cell.angle_beta   90.00
_cell.angle_gamma   90.00
#
_symmetry.space_group_name_H-M   'P 1'
#
loop_
_entity.id
_entity.type
_entity.pdbx_description
1 polymer ?
#
loop_
_entity_poly.entity_id
_entity_poly.type
_entity_poly.pdbx_seq_one_letter_code
_entity_poly.pdbx_strand_id
1 'polypeptide(L)'
;MIKYFGILITIFVFSCNAPKKNSLSENNLEMAQSFLDNIITNPEKAKSLLHKDFTFAWMGIIEQGGKIWNKENLFDEYFKNIIPEILPNGIVLKTLDAISDDNGVAIIQEGDAVGKNGEYDNKYVWVFKMKDGLIHSIREYNSDILVATQLYNYKLINTEK
;
A
#
# COMPACT_ATOMS: atom_id res chain seq x y z
N MET A 1 -50.56 -18.99 -59.38
CA MET A 1 -49.60 -19.50 -58.40
C MET A 1 -48.68 -18.34 -58.04
N ILE A 2 -48.90 -17.76 -56.87
CA ILE A 2 -48.10 -16.60 -56.38
C ILE A 2 -47.07 -17.19 -55.38
N LYS A 3 -45.77 -17.06 -55.70
CA LYS A 3 -44.67 -17.49 -54.84
C LYS A 3 -44.33 -16.33 -53.87
N TYR A 4 -44.59 -16.52 -52.58
CA TYR A 4 -44.11 -15.61 -51.54
C TYR A 4 -42.63 -15.87 -51.25
N PHE A 5 -41.80 -14.89 -51.51
CA PHE A 5 -40.38 -14.90 -51.18
C PHE A 5 -40.22 -14.24 -49.80
N GLY A 6 -40.04 -15.05 -48.75
CA GLY A 6 -39.85 -14.56 -47.39
C GLY A 6 -38.41 -14.06 -47.24
N ILE A 7 -38.25 -12.77 -46.94
CA ILE A 7 -36.97 -12.17 -46.58
C ILE A 7 -36.73 -12.37 -45.10
N LEU A 8 -35.75 -13.20 -44.74
CA LEU A 8 -35.31 -13.42 -43.39
C LEU A 8 -34.34 -12.28 -43.00
N ILE A 9 -34.80 -11.30 -42.22
CA ILE A 9 -33.96 -10.24 -41.66
C ILE A 9 -33.29 -10.76 -40.41
N THR A 10 -31.98 -11.05 -40.50
CA THR A 10 -31.16 -11.42 -39.36
C THR A 10 -30.69 -10.14 -38.67
N ILE A 11 -31.27 -9.81 -37.52
CA ILE A 11 -30.86 -8.68 -36.69
C ILE A 11 -29.60 -9.11 -35.90
N PHE A 12 -28.42 -8.61 -36.31
CA PHE A 12 -27.20 -8.73 -35.52
C PHE A 12 -27.27 -7.72 -34.38
N VAL A 13 -27.54 -8.18 -33.16
CA VAL A 13 -27.40 -7.37 -31.94
C VAL A 13 -25.92 -7.33 -31.60
N PHE A 14 -25.23 -6.26 -32.00
CA PHE A 14 -23.89 -5.95 -31.49
C PHE A 14 -24.03 -5.55 -30.02
N SER A 15 -23.76 -6.48 -29.10
CA SER A 15 -23.58 -6.14 -27.70
C SER A 15 -22.25 -5.39 -27.57
N CYS A 16 -22.28 -4.05 -27.56
CA CYS A 16 -21.16 -3.23 -27.14
C CYS A 16 -20.96 -3.42 -25.64
N ASN A 17 -20.04 -4.30 -25.25
CA ASN A 17 -19.51 -4.30 -23.89
C ASN A 17 -18.69 -3.02 -23.70
N ALA A 18 -19.32 -1.94 -23.21
CA ALA A 18 -18.60 -0.79 -22.71
C ALA A 18 -17.67 -1.24 -21.57
N PRO A 19 -16.42 -0.77 -21.50
CA PRO A 19 -15.53 -1.12 -20.39
C PRO A 19 -16.22 -0.75 -19.07
N LYS A 20 -16.30 -1.72 -18.15
CA LYS A 20 -16.89 -1.49 -16.83
C LYS A 20 -16.03 -0.43 -16.13
N LYS A 21 -16.60 0.73 -15.84
CA LYS A 21 -15.91 1.76 -15.05
C LYS A 21 -15.75 1.22 -13.62
N ASN A 22 -14.51 1.14 -13.13
CA ASN A 22 -14.23 0.73 -11.76
C ASN A 22 -15.00 1.60 -10.77
N SER A 23 -15.43 1.02 -9.66
CA SER A 23 -15.97 1.77 -8.54
C SER A 23 -14.88 2.64 -7.90
N LEU A 24 -15.27 3.64 -7.10
CA LEU A 24 -14.30 4.49 -6.41
C LEU A 24 -13.43 3.66 -5.44
N SER A 25 -14.03 2.69 -4.76
CA SER A 25 -13.31 1.77 -3.86
C SER A 25 -12.30 0.88 -4.61
N GLU A 26 -12.62 0.38 -5.81
CA GLU A 26 -11.68 -0.37 -6.66
C GLU A 26 -10.50 0.52 -7.08
N ASN A 27 -10.77 1.75 -7.52
CA ASN A 27 -9.71 2.70 -7.88
C ASN A 27 -8.80 3.05 -6.68
N ASN A 28 -9.38 3.22 -5.49
CA ASN A 28 -8.63 3.47 -4.26
C ASN A 28 -7.70 2.30 -3.92
N LEU A 29 -8.19 1.06 -4.05
CA LEU A 29 -7.39 -0.13 -3.83
C LEU A 29 -6.23 -0.24 -4.83
N GLU A 30 -6.50 -0.07 -6.12
CA GLU A 30 -5.47 -0.08 -7.17
C GLU A 30 -4.39 0.99 -6.91
N MET A 31 -4.79 2.19 -6.49
CA MET A 31 -3.87 3.28 -6.15
C MET A 31 -3.00 2.95 -4.94
N ALA A 32 -3.57 2.41 -3.87
CA ALA A 32 -2.85 2.02 -2.66
C ALA A 32 -1.84 0.89 -2.95
N GLN A 33 -2.23 -0.13 -3.72
CA GLN A 33 -1.34 -1.20 -4.17
C GLN A 33 -0.23 -0.65 -5.06
N SER A 34 -0.58 0.20 -6.04
CA SER A 34 0.42 0.85 -6.92
C SER A 34 1.41 1.69 -6.13
N PHE A 35 1.01 2.35 -5.05
CA PHE A 35 1.93 3.07 -4.17
C PHE A 35 2.92 2.09 -3.51
N LEU A 36 2.45 1.03 -2.86
CA LEU A 36 3.31 0.04 -2.19
C LEU A 36 4.29 -0.64 -3.15
N ASP A 37 3.85 -1.00 -4.36
CA ASP A 37 4.69 -1.64 -5.38
C ASP A 37 5.80 -0.73 -5.91
N ASN A 38 5.61 0.60 -5.85
CA ASN A 38 6.52 1.57 -6.46
C ASN A 38 7.34 2.40 -5.47
N ILE A 39 7.07 2.29 -4.18
CA ILE A 39 7.69 3.14 -3.14
C ILE A 39 9.23 3.07 -3.14
N ILE A 40 9.82 1.94 -3.50
CA ILE A 40 11.27 1.76 -3.63
C ILE A 40 11.69 1.69 -5.11
N THR A 41 10.95 0.96 -5.93
CA THR A 41 11.35 0.64 -7.31
C THR A 41 11.14 1.78 -8.29
N ASN A 42 10.13 2.63 -8.04
CA ASN A 42 9.82 3.80 -8.86
C ASN A 42 9.26 4.95 -7.98
N PRO A 43 10.11 5.61 -7.17
CA PRO A 43 9.68 6.65 -6.23
C PRO A 43 8.90 7.80 -6.86
N GLU A 44 9.23 8.20 -8.09
CA GLU A 44 8.52 9.28 -8.77
C GLU A 44 7.07 8.89 -9.12
N LYS A 45 6.84 7.64 -9.52
CA LYS A 45 5.48 7.12 -9.70
C LYS A 45 4.74 7.07 -8.36
N ALA A 46 5.36 6.58 -7.29
CA ALA A 46 4.76 6.58 -5.96
C ALA A 46 4.41 8.01 -5.49
N LYS A 47 5.33 8.98 -5.64
CA LYS A 47 5.11 10.40 -5.33
C LYS A 47 3.93 11.00 -6.10
N SER A 48 3.73 10.60 -7.37
CA SER A 48 2.64 11.13 -8.20
C SER A 48 1.25 10.73 -7.71
N LEU A 49 1.13 9.67 -6.91
CA LEU A 49 -0.13 9.21 -6.31
C LEU A 49 -0.50 9.95 -5.02
N LEU A 50 0.39 10.80 -4.49
CA LEU A 50 0.23 11.46 -3.21
C LEU A 50 -0.35 12.87 -3.37
N HIS A 51 -1.33 13.18 -2.49
CA HIS A 51 -1.89 14.53 -2.38
C HIS A 51 -0.81 15.54 -1.95
N LYS A 52 -1.01 16.82 -2.27
CA LYS A 52 -0.06 17.90 -1.90
C LYS A 52 0.14 18.03 -0.38
N ASP A 53 -0.91 17.79 0.41
CA ASP A 53 -0.89 17.85 1.88
C ASP A 53 -0.72 16.43 2.48
N PHE A 54 0.01 15.54 1.78
CA PHE A 54 0.20 14.16 2.19
C PHE A 54 0.96 14.05 3.51
N THR A 55 0.57 13.04 4.31
CA THR A 55 1.29 12.65 5.53
C THR A 55 1.44 11.14 5.63
N PHE A 56 2.58 10.72 6.16
CA PHE A 56 2.84 9.33 6.55
C PHE A 56 3.21 9.28 8.03
N ALA A 57 2.80 8.23 8.73
CA ALA A 57 3.28 7.91 10.06
C ALA A 57 3.33 6.39 10.26
N TRP A 58 4.48 5.89 10.69
CA TRP A 58 4.55 4.62 11.37
C TRP A 58 3.99 4.79 12.79
N MET A 59 3.03 3.95 13.17
CA MET A 59 2.26 4.08 14.42
C MET A 59 2.90 3.36 15.61
N GLY A 60 4.21 3.13 15.54
CA GLY A 60 5.01 2.64 16.67
C GLY A 60 5.27 3.71 17.72
N ILE A 61 5.92 3.31 18.83
CA ILE A 61 6.21 4.17 19.99
C ILE A 61 7.70 4.38 20.23
N ILE A 62 8.57 3.79 19.41
CA ILE A 62 10.02 3.87 19.53
C ILE A 62 10.63 4.54 18.29
N GLU A 63 11.84 5.07 18.41
CA GLU A 63 12.65 5.63 17.30
C GLU A 63 11.84 6.60 16.42
N GLN A 64 11.52 6.22 15.18
CA GLN A 64 10.74 7.04 14.24
C GLN A 64 9.22 6.93 14.44
N GLY A 65 8.77 6.13 15.42
CA GLY A 65 7.36 5.93 15.72
C GLY A 65 6.65 7.24 16.09
N GLY A 66 5.45 7.45 15.56
CA GLY A 66 4.67 8.67 15.78
C GLY A 66 5.16 9.92 15.06
N LYS A 67 6.35 9.92 14.44
CA LYS A 67 6.83 11.04 13.62
C LYS A 67 5.96 11.16 12.37
N ILE A 68 5.56 12.39 12.06
CA ILE A 68 4.81 12.69 10.85
C ILE A 68 5.79 13.09 9.75
N TRP A 69 5.73 12.35 8.65
CA TRP A 69 6.53 12.59 7.46
C TRP A 69 5.65 13.23 6.38
N ASN A 70 6.11 14.32 5.78
CA ASN A 70 5.54 14.84 4.56
C ASN A 70 6.07 14.06 3.34
N LYS A 71 5.56 14.39 2.17
CA LYS A 71 5.91 13.73 0.91
C LYS A 71 7.42 13.74 0.61
N GLU A 72 8.06 14.89 0.75
CA GLU A 72 9.47 15.08 0.45
C GLU A 72 10.35 14.29 1.45
N ASN A 73 10.16 14.51 2.74
CA ASN A 73 10.97 13.87 3.77
C ASN A 73 10.77 12.35 3.85
N LEU A 74 9.58 11.85 3.48
CA LEU A 74 9.33 10.42 3.40
C LEU A 74 10.29 9.74 2.40
N PHE A 75 10.48 10.33 1.22
CA PHE A 75 11.34 9.75 0.19
C PHE A 75 12.80 10.11 0.37
N ASP A 76 13.13 11.35 0.73
CA ASP A 76 14.51 11.84 0.77
C ASP A 76 15.24 11.48 2.07
N GLU A 77 14.52 11.19 3.15
CA GLU A 77 15.09 10.82 4.45
C GLU A 77 14.69 9.39 4.86
N TYR A 78 13.37 9.09 4.99
CA TYR A 78 12.91 7.83 5.56
C TYR A 78 13.25 6.64 4.66
N PHE A 79 12.78 6.62 3.41
CA PHE A 79 13.05 5.50 2.48
C PHE A 79 14.46 5.49 1.93
N LYS A 80 15.10 6.64 1.76
CA LYS A 80 16.43 6.72 1.18
C LYS A 80 17.56 6.44 2.17
N ASN A 81 17.39 6.83 3.44
CA ASN A 81 18.46 6.77 4.42
C ASN A 81 18.12 5.81 5.58
N ILE A 82 16.94 5.94 6.22
CA ILE A 82 16.61 5.19 7.43
C ILE A 82 16.31 3.72 7.12
N ILE A 83 15.44 3.46 6.15
CA ILE A 83 15.08 2.07 5.81
C ILE A 83 16.28 1.23 5.37
N PRO A 84 17.17 1.69 4.46
CA PRO A 84 18.35 0.91 4.08
C PRO A 84 19.35 0.68 5.23
N GLU A 85 19.38 1.57 6.23
CA GLU A 85 20.23 1.37 7.42
C GLU A 85 19.74 0.20 8.29
N ILE A 86 18.42 0.04 8.45
CA ILE A 86 17.83 -0.95 9.35
C ILE A 86 17.40 -2.23 8.64
N LEU A 87 17.19 -2.17 7.32
CA LEU A 87 16.86 -3.28 6.41
C LEU A 87 17.81 -3.29 5.23
N PRO A 88 19.08 -3.67 5.40
CA PRO A 88 20.13 -3.50 4.40
C PRO A 88 19.89 -4.32 3.11
N ASN A 89 19.12 -5.39 3.19
CA ASN A 89 18.75 -6.24 2.05
C ASN A 89 17.34 -5.98 1.54
N GLY A 90 16.66 -4.93 2.09
CA GLY A 90 15.26 -4.67 1.81
C GLY A 90 14.30 -5.64 2.49
N ILE A 91 13.06 -5.64 2.04
CA ILE A 91 11.96 -6.48 2.54
C ILE A 91 11.10 -6.96 1.39
N VAL A 92 10.68 -8.21 1.42
CA VAL A 92 9.65 -8.73 0.52
C VAL A 92 8.30 -8.66 1.23
N LEU A 93 7.38 -7.90 0.67
CA LEU A 93 6.02 -7.74 1.21
C LEU A 93 5.04 -8.58 0.39
N LYS A 94 4.21 -9.37 1.07
CA LYS A 94 3.14 -10.16 0.47
C LYS A 94 1.80 -9.70 1.00
N THR A 95 0.91 -9.25 0.13
CA THR A 95 -0.46 -8.91 0.48
C THR A 95 -1.25 -10.16 0.83
N LEU A 96 -1.88 -10.17 1.99
CA LEU A 96 -2.75 -11.23 2.48
C LEU A 96 -4.21 -10.91 2.25
N ASP A 97 -4.60 -9.65 2.50
CA ASP A 97 -5.97 -9.20 2.40
C ASP A 97 -6.03 -7.67 2.21
N ALA A 98 -7.16 -7.15 1.75
CA ALA A 98 -7.41 -5.72 1.65
C ALA A 98 -8.90 -5.41 1.78
N ILE A 99 -9.20 -4.30 2.45
CA ILE A 99 -10.55 -3.74 2.60
C ILE A 99 -10.51 -2.33 2.02
N SER A 100 -11.47 -1.99 1.16
CA SER A 100 -11.57 -0.66 0.55
C SER A 100 -12.99 -0.13 0.56
N ASP A 101 -13.11 1.18 0.72
CA ASP A 101 -14.34 1.95 0.53
C ASP A 101 -14.05 3.25 -0.23
N ASP A 102 -15.05 4.11 -0.36
CA ASP A 102 -14.93 5.39 -1.04
C ASP A 102 -14.00 6.39 -0.31
N ASN A 103 -13.64 6.14 0.96
CA ASN A 103 -12.83 7.03 1.79
C ASN A 103 -11.39 6.55 1.96
N GLY A 104 -11.12 5.27 1.70
CA GLY A 104 -9.77 4.74 1.89
C GLY A 104 -9.63 3.23 1.73
N VAL A 105 -8.45 2.76 2.13
CA VAL A 105 -8.04 1.36 1.98
C VAL A 105 -7.29 0.92 3.23
N ALA A 106 -7.52 -0.31 3.67
CA ALA A 106 -6.66 -1.01 4.60
C ALA A 106 -6.04 -2.22 3.89
N ILE A 107 -4.71 -2.31 3.82
CA ILE A 107 -3.98 -3.44 3.23
C ILE A 107 -3.27 -4.18 4.34
N ILE A 108 -3.44 -5.49 4.39
CA ILE A 108 -2.81 -6.39 5.34
C ILE A 108 -1.70 -7.15 4.61
N GLN A 109 -0.48 -7.07 5.14
CA GLN A 109 0.69 -7.73 4.54
C GLN A 109 1.49 -8.50 5.58
N GLU A 110 2.22 -9.49 5.12
CA GLU A 110 3.36 -10.08 5.81
C GLU A 110 4.65 -9.70 5.10
N GLY A 111 5.70 -9.46 5.86
CA GLY A 111 7.03 -9.14 5.37
C GLY A 111 8.01 -10.23 5.73
N ASP A 112 8.92 -10.52 4.80
CA ASP A 112 10.06 -11.43 4.93
C ASP A 112 11.33 -10.60 4.73
N ALA A 113 12.13 -10.45 5.79
CA ALA A 113 13.35 -9.67 5.76
C ALA A 113 14.37 -10.12 6.81
N VAL A 114 15.62 -9.78 6.58
CA VAL A 114 16.67 -9.80 7.59
C VAL A 114 16.98 -8.36 7.97
N GLY A 115 16.66 -8.01 9.21
CA GLY A 115 16.99 -6.72 9.79
C GLY A 115 18.46 -6.65 10.21
N LYS A 116 18.87 -5.48 10.69
CA LYS A 116 20.26 -5.24 11.16
C LYS A 116 20.70 -6.21 12.27
N ASN A 117 19.77 -6.74 13.05
CA ASN A 117 20.05 -7.58 14.22
C ASN A 117 19.43 -8.98 14.17
N GLY A 118 18.86 -9.41 13.05
CA GLY A 118 18.29 -10.76 12.86
C GLY A 118 17.01 -10.77 12.01
N GLU A 119 16.33 -11.92 12.02
CA GLU A 119 15.10 -12.15 11.26
C GLU A 119 14.01 -11.13 11.60
N TYR A 120 13.38 -10.56 10.58
CA TYR A 120 12.38 -9.52 10.72
C TYR A 120 11.12 -9.85 9.90
N ASP A 121 10.49 -10.96 10.26
CA ASP A 121 9.23 -11.41 9.63
C ASP A 121 8.05 -10.73 10.32
N ASN A 122 7.78 -9.50 9.92
CA ASN A 122 6.76 -8.69 10.56
C ASN A 122 5.43 -8.72 9.77
N LYS A 123 4.36 -8.31 10.45
CA LYS A 123 3.03 -8.16 9.87
C LYS A 123 2.63 -6.70 9.88
N TYR A 124 1.97 -6.28 8.82
CA TYR A 124 1.65 -4.88 8.57
C TYR A 124 0.17 -4.69 8.34
N VAL A 125 -0.34 -3.58 8.82
CA VAL A 125 -1.60 -2.98 8.36
C VAL A 125 -1.30 -1.57 7.89
N TRP A 126 -1.51 -1.33 6.59
CA TRP A 126 -1.38 -0.02 5.97
C TRP A 126 -2.77 0.59 5.82
N VAL A 127 -3.01 1.72 6.48
CA VAL A 127 -4.29 2.44 6.39
C VAL A 127 -4.11 3.69 5.54
N PHE A 128 -4.71 3.69 4.37
CA PHE A 128 -4.71 4.79 3.41
C PHE A 128 -5.99 5.61 3.56
N LYS A 129 -5.88 6.93 3.58
CA LYS A 129 -7.01 7.84 3.42
C LYS A 129 -6.88 8.60 2.12
N MET A 130 -7.99 8.69 1.39
CA MET A 130 -8.05 9.36 0.09
C MET A 130 -8.66 10.76 0.21
N LYS A 131 -8.20 11.66 -0.64
CA LYS A 131 -8.73 13.02 -0.79
C LYS A 131 -8.47 13.50 -2.21
N ASP A 132 -9.49 14.06 -2.85
CA ASP A 132 -9.40 14.63 -4.20
C ASP A 132 -8.81 13.64 -5.24
N GLY A 133 -9.10 12.32 -5.07
CA GLY A 133 -8.63 11.27 -5.96
C GLY A 133 -7.15 10.90 -5.79
N LEU A 134 -6.49 11.29 -4.68
CA LEU A 134 -5.09 11.00 -4.36
C LEU A 134 -4.97 10.47 -2.92
N ILE A 135 -3.85 9.84 -2.60
CA ILE A 135 -3.54 9.37 -1.25
C ILE A 135 -3.19 10.58 -0.38
N HIS A 136 -4.04 10.86 0.61
CA HIS A 136 -3.87 12.00 1.52
C HIS A 136 -3.06 11.63 2.77
N SER A 137 -3.26 10.43 3.32
CA SER A 137 -2.45 9.98 4.44
C SER A 137 -2.28 8.47 4.45
N ILE A 138 -1.15 8.02 5.00
CA ILE A 138 -0.87 6.62 5.27
C ILE A 138 -0.48 6.49 6.74
N ARG A 139 -1.05 5.48 7.41
CA ARG A 139 -0.63 5.02 8.73
C ARG A 139 -0.23 3.56 8.64
N GLU A 140 0.99 3.28 9.07
CA GLU A 140 1.55 1.93 9.10
C GLU A 140 1.52 1.41 10.54
N TYR A 141 0.96 0.22 10.73
CA TYR A 141 0.95 -0.52 11.98
C TYR A 141 1.71 -1.82 11.80
N ASN A 142 2.59 -2.13 12.74
CA ASN A 142 3.36 -3.38 12.78
C ASN A 142 3.77 -3.71 14.22
N SER A 143 4.60 -4.72 14.43
CA SER A 143 5.06 -5.12 15.77
C SER A 143 6.23 -4.25 16.25
N ASP A 144 5.99 -3.38 17.23
CA ASP A 144 7.05 -2.61 17.91
C ASP A 144 8.14 -3.50 18.51
N ILE A 145 7.78 -4.69 18.98
CA ILE A 145 8.75 -5.63 19.58
C ILE A 145 9.75 -6.08 18.51
N LEU A 146 9.29 -6.49 17.32
CA LEU A 146 10.18 -6.89 16.24
C LEU A 146 11.01 -5.70 15.74
N VAL A 147 10.41 -4.53 15.59
CA VAL A 147 11.15 -3.31 15.25
C VAL A 147 12.24 -3.04 16.28
N ALA A 148 11.91 -3.02 17.57
CA ALA A 148 12.86 -2.73 18.63
C ALA A 148 14.05 -3.73 18.64
N THR A 149 13.76 -5.03 18.55
CA THR A 149 14.79 -6.06 18.73
C THR A 149 15.57 -6.34 17.46
N GLN A 150 14.92 -6.40 16.31
CA GLN A 150 15.56 -6.84 15.07
C GLN A 150 16.13 -5.67 14.23
N LEU A 151 15.58 -4.46 14.39
CA LEU A 151 16.06 -3.29 13.66
C LEU A 151 16.92 -2.35 14.52
N TYR A 152 16.64 -2.19 15.84
CA TYR A 152 17.27 -1.19 16.71
C TYR A 152 18.04 -1.76 17.91
N ASN A 153 18.28 -3.09 17.97
CA ASN A 153 19.11 -3.74 19.01
C ASN A 153 18.61 -3.56 20.45
N TYR A 154 17.32 -3.31 20.67
CA TYR A 154 16.73 -3.33 22.00
C TYR A 154 16.71 -4.78 22.54
N LYS A 155 16.73 -4.93 23.85
CA LYS A 155 16.67 -6.23 24.52
C LYS A 155 15.42 -6.34 25.37
N LEU A 156 14.70 -7.44 25.23
CA LEU A 156 13.62 -7.77 26.15
C LEU A 156 14.21 -8.35 27.42
N ILE A 157 13.88 -7.78 28.57
CA ILE A 157 14.32 -8.25 29.89
C ILE A 157 13.08 -8.71 30.64
N ASN A 158 13.03 -10.00 31.01
CA ASN A 158 12.02 -10.48 31.93
C ASN A 158 12.39 -10.05 33.35
N THR A 159 11.63 -9.12 33.92
CA THR A 159 11.75 -8.70 35.29
C THR A 159 10.76 -9.54 36.14
N GLU A 160 11.15 -10.73 36.57
CA GLU A 160 10.41 -11.48 37.60
C GLU A 160 10.39 -10.63 38.86
N LYS A 161 9.18 -10.39 39.40
CA LYS A 161 8.98 -9.78 40.70
C LYS A 161 9.00 -10.84 41.79
#